data_acc62dacc01c3d0eab853f2cc8172d7b
#
_entry.id   acc62dacc01c3d0eab853f2cc8172d7b
#
_cell.length_a   1.000
_cell.length_b   1.000
_cell.length_c   1.000
_cell.angle_alpha   90.00
_cell.angle_beta   90.00
_cell.angle_gamma   90.00
#
_symmetry.space_group_name_H-M   'P 1'
#
loop_
_entity.id
_entity.type
_entity.pdbx_description
1 polymer ?
#
loop_
_entity_poly.entity_id
_entity_poly.type
_entity_poly.pdbx_seq_one_letter_code
_entity_poly.pdbx_strand_id
1 'polypeptide(L)'
;MERICVTDGNHIHIYPIVLMEIECHEDERNSSVINYIFDKIDDVLTRESIINFHVHTDNLKISQTPKYKKIVSLFIQIVTVKYSTTMLDKCYLYDVNRAMKMILDLIKPALPSIVKSKMIILKEILDDHED
;
A
#
# COMPACT_ATOMS: atom_id res chain seq x y z
N MET A 1 12.03 8.93 3.63
CA MET A 1 10.60 9.16 3.32
C MET A 1 10.34 9.14 1.82
N GLU A 2 11.14 9.83 1.04
CA GLU A 2 10.93 9.95 -0.42
C GLU A 2 10.89 8.62 -1.17
N ARG A 3 11.62 7.61 -0.69
CA ARG A 3 11.69 6.31 -1.36
C ARG A 3 10.46 5.44 -1.14
N ILE A 4 9.59 5.80 -0.19
CA ILE A 4 8.42 4.97 0.11
C ILE A 4 7.31 5.17 -0.92
N CYS A 5 7.29 6.32 -1.59
CA CYS A 5 6.25 6.63 -2.56
C CYS A 5 6.81 7.47 -3.70
N VAL A 6 6.76 6.93 -4.90
CA VAL A 6 7.30 7.58 -6.11
C VAL A 6 6.18 7.66 -7.16
N THR A 7 6.05 8.80 -7.83
CA THR A 7 5.01 8.99 -8.84
C THR A 7 5.60 9.12 -10.23
N ASP A 8 4.86 8.63 -11.22
CA ASP A 8 5.19 8.74 -12.63
C ASP A 8 3.87 8.83 -13.42
N GLY A 9 3.51 10.06 -13.86
CA GLY A 9 2.21 10.29 -14.47
C GLY A 9 1.08 9.98 -13.50
N ASN A 10 0.16 9.10 -13.88
CA ASN A 10 -0.91 8.63 -12.99
C ASN A 10 -0.56 7.32 -12.26
N HIS A 11 0.70 6.92 -12.29
CA HIS A 11 1.18 5.74 -11.58
C HIS A 11 1.83 6.14 -10.27
N ILE A 12 1.40 5.51 -9.18
CA ILE A 12 1.94 5.74 -7.83
C ILE A 12 2.56 4.44 -7.36
N HIS A 13 3.88 4.45 -7.19
CA HIS A 13 4.64 3.29 -6.72
C HIS A 13 4.89 3.41 -5.23
N ILE A 14 4.50 2.39 -4.46
CA ILE A 14 4.65 2.34 -3.01
C ILE A 14 5.59 1.19 -2.67
N TYR A 15 6.58 1.46 -1.82
CA TYR A 15 7.61 0.51 -1.39
C TYR A 15 7.54 0.31 0.12
N PRO A 16 6.67 -0.59 0.60
CA PRO A 16 6.46 -0.75 2.05
C PRO A 16 7.71 -1.10 2.85
N ILE A 17 8.68 -1.78 2.24
CA ILE A 17 9.90 -2.17 2.95
C ILE A 17 10.66 -0.96 3.50
N VAL A 18 10.54 0.19 2.85
CA VAL A 18 11.20 1.43 3.29
C VAL A 18 10.67 1.89 4.65
N LEU A 19 9.44 1.47 5.01
CA LEU A 19 8.85 1.82 6.30
C LEU A 19 9.73 1.44 7.48
N MET A 20 10.41 0.29 7.40
CA MET A 20 11.26 -0.19 8.50
C MET A 20 12.56 0.60 8.65
N GLU A 21 12.90 1.43 7.66
CA GLU A 21 14.09 2.27 7.70
C GLU A 21 13.85 3.61 8.40
N ILE A 22 12.60 3.93 8.69
CA ILE A 22 12.24 5.22 9.29
C ILE A 22 12.32 5.10 10.81
N GLU A 23 13.26 5.81 11.41
CA GLU A 23 13.50 5.77 12.84
C GLU A 23 12.70 6.84 13.57
N CYS A 24 11.55 6.45 14.12
CA CYS A 24 10.75 7.32 14.96
C CYS A 24 9.68 6.48 15.64
N HIS A 25 8.90 7.10 16.54
CA HIS A 25 7.81 6.43 17.22
C HIS A 25 6.80 5.90 16.20
N GLU A 26 6.24 4.71 16.45
CA GLU A 26 5.38 4.02 15.49
C GLU A 26 4.20 4.86 15.01
N ASP A 27 3.45 5.46 15.94
CA ASP A 27 2.27 6.25 15.57
C ASP A 27 2.65 7.49 14.77
N GLU A 28 3.72 8.16 15.15
CA GLU A 28 4.24 9.31 14.43
C GLU A 28 4.71 8.91 13.04
N ARG A 29 5.43 7.79 12.93
CA ARG A 29 5.90 7.25 11.65
C ARG A 29 4.72 6.95 10.73
N ASN A 30 3.72 6.23 11.24
CA ASN A 30 2.57 5.83 10.43
C ASN A 30 1.79 7.05 9.93
N SER A 31 1.57 8.04 10.78
CA SER A 31 0.90 9.28 10.38
C SER A 31 1.70 10.03 9.32
N SER A 32 3.01 10.15 9.50
CA SER A 32 3.87 10.87 8.56
C SER A 32 3.90 10.18 7.20
N VAL A 33 3.99 8.86 7.18
CA VAL A 33 4.01 8.09 5.94
C VAL A 33 2.67 8.21 5.20
N ILE A 34 1.55 8.07 5.91
CA ILE A 34 0.23 8.18 5.30
C ILE A 34 0.02 9.59 4.73
N ASN A 35 0.38 10.63 5.46
CA ASN A 35 0.26 11.99 4.97
C ASN A 35 1.12 12.23 3.75
N TYR A 36 2.33 11.68 3.73
CA TYR A 36 3.22 11.79 2.58
C TYR A 36 2.60 11.15 1.33
N ILE A 37 2.02 9.96 1.48
CA ILE A 37 1.35 9.26 0.37
C ILE A 37 0.14 10.07 -0.11
N PHE A 38 -0.67 10.60 0.81
CA PHE A 38 -1.83 11.43 0.44
C PHE A 38 -1.41 12.69 -0.31
N ASP A 39 -0.31 13.32 0.09
CA ASP A 39 0.20 14.49 -0.63
C ASP A 39 0.57 14.11 -2.07
N LYS A 40 1.16 12.94 -2.28
CA LYS A 40 1.46 12.45 -3.62
C LYS A 40 0.21 12.16 -4.43
N ILE A 41 -0.80 11.54 -3.81
CA ILE A 41 -2.09 11.27 -4.46
C ILE A 41 -2.74 12.59 -4.88
N ASP A 42 -2.81 13.56 -3.97
CA ASP A 42 -3.42 14.86 -4.25
C ASP A 42 -2.71 15.57 -5.38
N ASP A 43 -1.37 15.51 -5.41
CA ASP A 43 -0.59 16.10 -6.49
C ASP A 43 -0.92 15.46 -7.84
N VAL A 44 -1.00 14.14 -7.90
CA VAL A 44 -1.35 13.43 -9.14
C VAL A 44 -2.76 13.83 -9.59
N LEU A 45 -3.71 13.92 -8.66
CA LEU A 45 -5.09 14.25 -8.97
C LEU A 45 -5.29 15.70 -9.43
N THR A 46 -4.29 16.57 -9.30
CA THR A 46 -4.35 17.90 -9.91
C THR A 46 -4.21 17.82 -11.43
N ARG A 47 -3.66 16.74 -11.96
CA ARG A 47 -3.36 16.56 -13.38
C ARG A 47 -4.14 15.41 -14.03
N GLU A 48 -4.48 14.40 -13.23
CA GLU A 48 -5.08 13.15 -13.71
C GLU A 48 -6.38 12.90 -12.98
N SER A 49 -7.35 12.26 -13.66
CA SER A 49 -8.63 11.91 -13.05
C SER A 49 -8.62 10.51 -12.43
N ILE A 50 -7.69 9.66 -12.85
CA ILE A 50 -7.56 8.28 -12.34
C ILE A 50 -6.12 7.99 -11.95
N ILE A 51 -5.97 7.02 -11.03
CA ILE A 51 -4.68 6.63 -10.48
C ILE A 51 -4.53 5.12 -10.58
N ASN A 52 -3.30 4.69 -10.86
CA ASN A 52 -2.89 3.29 -10.75
C ASN A 52 -1.89 3.16 -9.62
N PHE A 53 -2.19 2.30 -8.63
CA PHE A 53 -1.25 1.99 -7.56
C PHE A 53 -0.40 0.79 -7.92
N HIS A 54 0.88 0.87 -7.59
CA HIS A 54 1.85 -0.21 -7.75
C HIS A 54 2.51 -0.45 -6.40
N VAL A 55 2.11 -1.50 -5.72
CA VAL A 55 2.63 -1.83 -4.39
C VAL A 55 3.69 -2.90 -4.52
N HIS A 56 4.93 -2.54 -4.21
CA HIS A 56 6.09 -3.42 -4.33
C HIS A 56 6.34 -4.07 -2.97
N THR A 57 5.85 -5.30 -2.81
CA THR A 57 5.80 -5.98 -1.53
C THR A 57 6.93 -6.98 -1.29
N ASP A 58 7.94 -6.96 -2.13
CA ASP A 58 9.10 -7.84 -1.97
C ASP A 58 9.83 -7.59 -0.65
N ASN A 59 10.45 -8.63 -0.14
CA ASN A 59 11.28 -8.59 1.08
C ASN A 59 10.53 -8.33 2.39
N LEU A 60 9.20 -8.38 2.40
CA LEU A 60 8.45 -8.34 3.64
C LEU A 60 8.63 -9.66 4.40
N LYS A 61 8.76 -9.58 5.72
CA LYS A 61 8.93 -10.75 6.58
C LYS A 61 7.67 -11.01 7.41
N ILE A 62 7.41 -12.29 7.69
CA ILE A 62 6.24 -12.70 8.48
C ILE A 62 6.26 -12.02 9.85
N SER A 63 7.45 -11.90 10.47
CA SER A 63 7.59 -11.23 11.77
C SER A 63 7.16 -9.75 11.74
N GLN A 64 7.14 -9.12 10.57
CA GLN A 64 6.77 -7.73 10.41
C GLN A 64 5.28 -7.54 10.09
N THR A 65 4.55 -8.63 9.89
CA THR A 65 3.14 -8.59 9.48
C THR A 65 2.26 -7.70 10.39
N PRO A 66 2.35 -7.77 11.73
CA PRO A 66 1.50 -6.92 12.57
C PRO A 66 1.74 -5.43 12.35
N LYS A 67 2.97 -5.02 12.11
CA LYS A 67 3.31 -3.61 11.87
C LYS A 67 2.74 -3.11 10.55
N TYR A 68 2.91 -3.89 9.49
CA TYR A 68 2.38 -3.52 8.18
C TYR A 68 0.85 -3.55 8.16
N LYS A 69 0.25 -4.54 8.81
CA LYS A 69 -1.20 -4.65 8.91
C LYS A 69 -1.79 -3.40 9.55
N LYS A 70 -1.15 -2.89 10.59
CA LYS A 70 -1.62 -1.71 11.32
C LYS A 70 -1.65 -0.47 10.43
N ILE A 71 -0.55 -0.19 9.72
CA ILE A 71 -0.48 0.99 8.86
C ILE A 71 -1.38 0.83 7.62
N VAL A 72 -1.45 -0.35 7.05
CA VAL A 72 -2.32 -0.61 5.89
C VAL A 72 -3.78 -0.44 6.27
N SER A 73 -4.20 -0.96 7.41
CA SER A 73 -5.58 -0.81 7.89
C SER A 73 -5.94 0.66 8.10
N LEU A 74 -5.04 1.42 8.70
CA LEU A 74 -5.24 2.85 8.91
C LEU A 74 -5.33 3.60 7.58
N PHE A 75 -4.45 3.29 6.64
CA PHE A 75 -4.46 3.88 5.31
C PHE A 75 -5.80 3.63 4.60
N ILE A 76 -6.27 2.39 4.63
CA ILE A 76 -7.55 2.02 3.99
C ILE A 76 -8.71 2.78 4.61
N GLN A 77 -8.77 2.87 5.94
CA GLN A 77 -9.84 3.61 6.63
C GLN A 77 -9.91 5.06 6.18
N ILE A 78 -8.76 5.71 6.04
CA ILE A 78 -8.72 7.13 5.69
C ILE A 78 -8.96 7.32 4.18
N VAL A 79 -8.35 6.51 3.33
CA VAL A 79 -8.44 6.68 1.89
C VAL A 79 -9.86 6.42 1.37
N THR A 80 -10.59 5.48 1.97
CA THR A 80 -11.96 5.18 1.54
C THR A 80 -12.95 6.30 1.88
N VAL A 81 -12.63 7.12 2.88
CA VAL A 81 -13.42 8.30 3.22
C VAL A 81 -13.00 9.50 2.39
N LYS A 82 -11.70 9.69 2.21
CA LYS A 82 -11.15 10.89 1.55
C LYS A 82 -11.37 10.90 0.05
N TYR A 83 -11.29 9.74 -0.61
CA TYR A 83 -11.35 9.67 -2.07
C TYR A 83 -12.50 8.78 -2.55
N SER A 84 -13.04 9.14 -3.73
CA SER A 84 -14.00 8.27 -4.42
C SER A 84 -13.29 7.05 -4.98
N THR A 85 -13.92 5.87 -4.91
CA THR A 85 -13.37 4.66 -5.50
C THR A 85 -13.25 4.74 -7.02
N THR A 86 -13.95 5.66 -7.66
CA THR A 86 -13.88 5.84 -9.12
C THR A 86 -12.54 6.41 -9.58
N MET A 87 -11.78 7.04 -8.68
CA MET A 87 -10.45 7.54 -9.04
C MET A 87 -9.41 6.42 -9.17
N LEU A 88 -9.67 5.24 -8.62
CA LEU A 88 -8.76 4.11 -8.71
C LEU A 88 -9.05 3.31 -9.97
N ASP A 89 -8.06 3.20 -10.86
CA ASP A 89 -8.17 2.34 -12.04
C ASP A 89 -7.75 0.91 -11.70
N LYS A 90 -6.51 0.74 -11.30
CA LYS A 90 -5.95 -0.57 -10.93
C LYS A 90 -5.03 -0.45 -9.73
N CYS A 91 -4.90 -1.54 -8.99
CA CYS A 91 -3.94 -1.68 -7.90
C CYS A 91 -3.11 -2.94 -8.15
N TYR A 92 -1.87 -2.76 -8.57
CA TYR A 92 -0.96 -3.86 -8.87
C TYR A 92 -0.14 -4.22 -7.64
N LEU A 93 -0.10 -5.51 -7.32
CA LEU A 93 0.69 -6.03 -6.21
C LEU A 93 1.84 -6.87 -6.79
N TYR A 94 3.06 -6.41 -6.57
CA TYR A 94 4.26 -7.04 -7.10
C TYR A 94 4.89 -7.98 -6.08
N ASP A 95 5.29 -9.17 -6.52
CA ASP A 95 6.06 -10.11 -5.72
C ASP A 95 5.42 -10.40 -4.37
N VAL A 96 4.13 -10.77 -4.40
CA VAL A 96 3.36 -11.08 -3.19
C VAL A 96 3.91 -12.36 -2.58
N ASN A 97 4.55 -12.22 -1.43
CA ASN A 97 5.08 -13.35 -0.68
C ASN A 97 4.08 -13.76 0.41
N ARG A 98 4.50 -14.71 1.25
CA ARG A 98 3.65 -15.25 2.31
C ARG A 98 3.22 -14.19 3.31
N ALA A 99 4.15 -13.30 3.71
CA ALA A 99 3.85 -12.22 4.64
C ALA A 99 2.78 -11.29 4.07
N MET A 100 2.92 -10.88 2.81
CA MET A 100 1.93 -10.00 2.17
C MET A 100 0.60 -10.71 1.99
N LYS A 101 0.61 -12.00 1.68
CA LYS A 101 -0.64 -12.77 1.57
C LYS A 101 -1.39 -12.79 2.88
N MET A 102 -0.69 -12.94 4.00
CA MET A 102 -1.31 -12.86 5.33
C MET A 102 -1.95 -11.49 5.57
N ILE A 103 -1.24 -10.42 5.20
CA ILE A 103 -1.77 -9.06 5.33
C ILE A 103 -3.04 -8.89 4.48
N LEU A 104 -3.01 -9.34 3.24
CA LEU A 104 -4.16 -9.25 2.34
C LEU A 104 -5.37 -9.98 2.90
N ASP A 105 -5.18 -11.19 3.44
CA ASP A 105 -6.28 -11.96 4.02
C ASP A 105 -6.90 -11.25 5.22
N LEU A 106 -6.09 -10.54 5.99
CA LEU A 106 -6.57 -9.79 7.16
C LEU A 106 -7.33 -8.52 6.78
N ILE A 107 -6.97 -7.87 5.68
CA ILE A 107 -7.59 -6.59 5.29
C ILE A 107 -8.75 -6.74 4.31
N LYS A 108 -8.84 -7.85 3.58
CA LYS A 108 -9.89 -8.07 2.57
C LYS A 108 -11.30 -7.76 3.07
N PRO A 109 -11.71 -8.18 4.28
CA PRO A 109 -13.07 -7.88 4.75
C PRO A 109 -13.37 -6.39 4.87
N ALA A 110 -12.35 -5.55 5.03
CA ALA A 110 -12.52 -4.10 5.18
C ALA A 110 -12.53 -3.37 3.83
N LEU A 111 -12.18 -4.06 2.73
CA LEU A 111 -12.09 -3.42 1.42
C LEU A 111 -13.47 -3.39 0.73
N PRO A 112 -13.85 -2.24 0.12
CA PRO A 112 -15.03 -2.21 -0.74
C PRO A 112 -14.89 -3.20 -1.90
N SER A 113 -16.02 -3.78 -2.34
CA SER A 113 -16.02 -4.78 -3.42
C SER A 113 -15.38 -4.24 -4.71
N ILE A 114 -15.65 -2.97 -5.02
CA ILE A 114 -15.11 -2.36 -6.23
C ILE A 114 -13.57 -2.24 -6.15
N VAL A 115 -13.02 -1.98 -4.97
CA VAL A 115 -11.56 -1.94 -4.78
C VAL A 115 -10.96 -3.33 -4.97
N LYS A 116 -11.59 -4.35 -4.37
CA LYS A 116 -11.14 -5.74 -4.53
C LYS A 116 -11.09 -6.16 -6.00
N SER A 117 -12.09 -5.75 -6.79
CA SER A 117 -12.15 -6.09 -8.21
C SER A 117 -11.04 -5.44 -9.04
N LYS A 118 -10.42 -4.39 -8.53
CA LYS A 118 -9.36 -3.65 -9.22
C LYS A 118 -7.96 -4.08 -8.80
N MET A 119 -7.84 -5.00 -7.84
CA MET A 119 -6.55 -5.49 -7.36
C MET A 119 -6.05 -6.62 -8.26
N ILE A 120 -4.79 -6.53 -8.67
CA ILE A 120 -4.17 -7.50 -9.55
C ILE A 120 -2.84 -7.95 -8.93
N ILE A 121 -2.72 -9.24 -8.66
CA ILE A 121 -1.48 -9.81 -8.17
C ILE A 121 -0.66 -10.23 -9.40
N LEU A 122 0.47 -9.55 -9.63
CA LEU A 122 1.31 -9.82 -10.79
C LEU A 122 2.20 -11.04 -10.63
N LYS A 123 2.62 -11.31 -9.38
CA LYS A 123 3.48 -12.46 -9.13
C LYS A 123 3.35 -12.87 -7.67
N GLU A 124 3.19 -14.15 -7.41
CA GLU A 124 3.20 -14.71 -6.06
C GLU A 124 4.52 -15.43 -5.83
N ILE A 125 5.15 -15.14 -4.69
CA ILE A 125 6.36 -15.81 -4.25
C ILE A 125 6.02 -16.53 -2.95
N LEU A 126 5.64 -17.81 -3.05
CA LEU A 126 5.26 -18.62 -1.89
C LEU A 126 6.47 -19.41 -1.38
N ASP A 127 7.51 -18.68 -1.01
CA ASP A 127 8.74 -19.26 -0.49
C ASP A 127 8.58 -19.55 1.00
N ASP A 128 8.88 -20.79 1.41
CA ASP A 128 8.77 -21.23 2.79
C ASP A 128 9.98 -20.84 3.64
N HIS A 129 10.98 -20.21 3.06
CA HIS A 129 12.19 -19.78 3.76
C HIS A 129 12.06 -18.45 4.48
N GLU A 130 10.90 -17.84 4.42
CA GLU A 130 10.65 -16.61 5.13
C GLU A 130 10.45 -16.88 6.62
N ASP A 131 11.00 -16.03 7.44
CA ASP A 131 10.89 -16.19 8.88
C ASP A 131 9.51 -15.93 9.45
#